data_41321ed18a5a5a1ff80b1f11edf00780
#
_entry.id   41321ed18a5a5a1ff80b1f11edf00780
#
_cell.length_a   1.000
_cell.length_b   1.000
_cell.length_c   1.000
_cell.angle_alpha   90.00
_cell.angle_beta   90.00
_cell.angle_gamma   90.00
#
_symmetry.space_group_name_H-M   'P 1'
#
loop_
_entity.id
_entity.type
_entity.pdbx_description
1 polymer ?
#
loop_
_entity_poly.entity_id
_entity_poly.type
_entity_poly.pdbx_seq_one_letter_code
_entity_poly.pdbx_strand_id
1 'polypeptide(L)'
;MTKENIIRQAYEAAVERYAAVGVDVKEAMDKLQKVSLSMHCWQADDVSGFENQGGSLTGGIQVTGNYPGRARTIDEVRADVLKAASLIAGKHRLSLHEIYGRLPGQKGRPR
;
A
#
# COMPACT_ATOMS: atom_id res chain seq x y z
N MET A 1 -3.54 1.26 34.30
CA MET A 1 -2.35 1.11 33.44
C MET A 1 -2.55 2.00 32.23
N THR A 2 -1.64 2.88 31.89
CA THR A 2 -1.77 3.74 30.72
C THR A 2 -1.52 2.94 29.44
N LYS A 3 -2.07 3.39 28.31
CA LYS A 3 -1.86 2.76 26.99
C LYS A 3 -0.37 2.63 26.65
N GLU A 4 0.41 3.62 27.00
CA GLU A 4 1.87 3.61 26.79
C GLU A 4 2.59 2.53 27.58
N ASN A 5 2.18 2.27 28.82
CA ASN A 5 2.75 1.21 29.63
C ASN A 5 2.46 -0.18 29.03
N ILE A 6 1.27 -0.37 28.50
CA ILE A 6 0.89 -1.63 27.83
C ILE A 6 1.75 -1.86 26.58
N ILE A 7 1.94 -0.81 25.76
CA ILE A 7 2.78 -0.88 24.55
C ILE A 7 4.23 -1.21 24.93
N ARG A 8 4.78 -0.54 25.95
CA ARG A 8 6.15 -0.79 26.40
C ARG A 8 6.34 -2.23 26.89
N GLN A 9 5.45 -2.73 27.73
CA GLN A 9 5.51 -4.11 28.22
C GLN A 9 5.41 -5.13 27.09
N ALA A 10 4.54 -4.89 26.09
CA ALA A 10 4.43 -5.75 24.92
C ALA A 10 5.73 -5.75 24.09
N TYR A 11 6.36 -4.59 23.93
CA TYR A 11 7.64 -4.46 23.25
C TYR A 11 8.76 -5.22 23.98
N GLU A 12 8.89 -5.02 25.30
CA GLU A 12 9.89 -5.70 26.13
C GLU A 12 9.73 -7.23 26.06
N ALA A 13 8.50 -7.72 26.16
CA ALA A 13 8.21 -9.16 26.01
C ALA A 13 8.54 -9.70 24.61
N ALA A 14 8.35 -8.89 23.57
CA ALA A 14 8.75 -9.27 22.21
C ALA A 14 10.29 -9.32 22.08
N VAL A 15 11.01 -8.34 22.61
CA VAL A 15 12.49 -8.32 22.62
C VAL A 15 13.04 -9.59 23.26
N GLU A 16 12.53 -10.01 24.42
CA GLU A 16 12.97 -11.24 25.10
C GLU A 16 12.75 -12.48 24.23
N ARG A 17 11.58 -12.60 23.60
CA ARG A 17 11.26 -13.73 22.71
C ARG A 17 12.16 -13.80 21.49
N TYR A 18 12.47 -12.68 20.87
CA TYR A 18 13.38 -12.62 19.74
C TYR A 18 14.83 -12.90 20.16
N ALA A 19 15.26 -12.42 21.33
CA ALA A 19 16.58 -12.71 21.88
C ALA A 19 16.77 -14.23 22.13
N ALA A 20 15.74 -14.93 22.58
CA ALA A 20 15.76 -16.37 22.79
C ALA A 20 16.05 -17.19 21.51
N VAL A 21 15.79 -16.62 20.32
CA VAL A 21 16.11 -17.22 19.02
C VAL A 21 17.31 -16.55 18.34
N GLY A 22 18.09 -15.77 19.09
CA GLY A 22 19.35 -15.18 18.62
C GLY A 22 19.18 -13.88 17.81
N VAL A 23 18.04 -13.21 17.88
CA VAL A 23 17.78 -11.96 17.17
C VAL A 23 17.93 -10.76 18.11
N ASP A 24 18.84 -9.85 17.79
CA ASP A 24 18.89 -8.51 18.37
C ASP A 24 17.86 -7.61 17.66
N VAL A 25 16.77 -7.32 18.39
CA VAL A 25 15.64 -6.53 17.85
C VAL A 25 16.07 -5.13 17.47
N LYS A 26 16.93 -4.50 18.26
CA LYS A 26 17.40 -3.14 17.97
C LYS A 26 18.21 -3.10 16.67
N GLU A 27 19.17 -4.01 16.53
CA GLU A 27 19.98 -4.11 15.32
C GLU A 27 19.12 -4.44 14.09
N ALA A 28 18.15 -5.34 14.24
CA ALA A 28 17.23 -5.71 13.16
C ALA A 28 16.38 -4.52 12.72
N MET A 29 15.86 -3.74 13.65
CA MET A 29 15.09 -2.52 13.35
C MET A 29 15.96 -1.45 12.68
N ASP A 30 17.19 -1.24 13.15
CA ASP A 30 18.13 -0.28 12.55
C ASP A 30 18.50 -0.67 11.11
N LYS A 31 18.62 -1.97 10.84
CA LYS A 31 18.80 -2.50 9.47
C LYS A 31 17.56 -2.29 8.61
N LEU A 32 16.38 -2.60 9.15
CA LEU A 32 15.11 -2.49 8.43
C LEU A 32 14.78 -1.04 8.04
N GLN A 33 15.12 -0.05 8.86
CA GLN A 33 14.93 1.36 8.54
C GLN A 33 15.70 1.82 7.28
N LYS A 34 16.76 1.09 6.91
CA LYS A 34 17.55 1.38 5.70
C LYS A 34 16.97 0.73 4.45
N VAL A 35 16.03 -0.19 4.61
CA VAL A 35 15.37 -0.90 3.52
C VAL A 35 14.12 -0.14 3.12
N SER A 36 13.99 0.19 1.84
CA SER A 36 12.77 0.79 1.31
C SER A 36 11.82 -0.33 0.90
N LEU A 37 10.62 -0.34 1.48
CA LEU A 37 9.56 -1.26 1.10
C LEU A 37 8.86 -0.72 -0.15
N SER A 38 8.77 -1.55 -1.19
CA SER A 38 8.01 -1.22 -2.39
C SER A 38 6.64 -1.91 -2.31
N MET A 39 5.60 -1.10 -2.31
CA MET A 39 4.24 -1.57 -2.45
C MET A 39 3.96 -1.75 -3.94
N HIS A 40 3.84 -3.01 -4.36
CA HIS A 40 3.71 -3.36 -5.77
C HIS A 40 2.24 -3.49 -6.18
N CYS A 41 1.93 -3.02 -7.39
CA CYS A 41 0.61 -3.09 -8.01
C CYS A 41 -0.50 -2.51 -7.12
N TRP A 42 -0.29 -1.34 -6.55
CA TRP A 42 -1.36 -0.66 -5.84
C TRP A 42 -2.53 -0.38 -6.76
N GLN A 43 -3.68 -0.85 -6.38
CA GLN A 43 -4.93 -0.68 -7.09
C GLN A 43 -6.02 -0.26 -6.11
N ALA A 44 -6.76 0.79 -6.45
CA ALA A 44 -7.76 1.39 -5.57
C ALA A 44 -9.13 1.62 -6.26
N ASP A 45 -9.29 1.12 -7.49
CA ASP A 45 -10.43 1.42 -8.36
C ASP A 45 -11.29 0.21 -8.75
N ASP A 46 -10.98 -0.97 -8.28
CA ASP A 46 -11.69 -2.19 -8.64
C ASP A 46 -11.41 -2.72 -10.07
N VAL A 47 -10.17 -2.63 -10.54
CA VAL A 47 -9.68 -3.23 -11.80
C VAL A 47 -10.09 -2.51 -13.11
N SER A 48 -10.98 -1.54 -13.05
CA SER A 48 -11.53 -0.90 -14.27
C SER A 48 -10.64 0.17 -14.87
N GLY A 49 -9.79 0.81 -14.08
CA GLY A 49 -9.14 2.05 -14.47
C GLY A 49 -10.13 3.22 -14.59
N PHE A 50 -9.63 4.37 -15.02
CA PHE A 50 -10.43 5.60 -15.11
C PHE A 50 -10.79 6.01 -16.54
N GLU A 51 -10.21 5.35 -17.55
CA GLU A 51 -10.36 5.73 -18.94
C GLU A 51 -11.63 5.20 -19.60
N ASN A 52 -12.15 4.09 -19.10
CA ASN A 52 -13.30 3.40 -19.68
C ASN A 52 -14.34 3.03 -18.61
N GLN A 53 -14.84 4.02 -17.92
CA GLN A 53 -15.88 3.82 -16.91
C GLN A 53 -17.18 3.36 -17.58
N GLY A 54 -17.56 2.10 -17.36
CA GLY A 54 -18.76 1.51 -17.93
C GLY A 54 -18.54 0.65 -19.19
N GLY A 55 -17.29 0.50 -19.63
CA GLY A 55 -16.96 -0.46 -20.71
C GLY A 55 -17.14 -1.91 -20.28
N SER A 56 -17.53 -2.79 -21.22
CA SER A 56 -17.58 -4.21 -20.98
C SER A 56 -16.18 -4.79 -20.77
N LEU A 57 -16.04 -5.64 -19.79
CA LEU A 57 -14.81 -6.31 -19.45
C LEU A 57 -14.53 -7.41 -20.50
N THR A 58 -13.33 -7.41 -21.06
CA THR A 58 -12.99 -8.26 -22.22
C THR A 58 -12.19 -9.51 -21.88
N GLY A 59 -12.12 -9.92 -20.62
CA GLY A 59 -11.44 -11.15 -20.18
C GLY A 59 -10.58 -10.96 -18.93
N GLY A 60 -10.05 -12.06 -18.38
CA GLY A 60 -9.25 -12.07 -17.18
C GLY A 60 -10.04 -12.27 -15.88
N ILE A 61 -9.34 -12.39 -14.77
CA ILE A 61 -9.98 -12.43 -13.45
C ILE A 61 -10.46 -11.01 -13.14
N GLN A 62 -11.74 -10.86 -13.12
CA GLN A 62 -12.38 -9.59 -12.82
C GLN A 62 -12.95 -9.69 -11.43
N VAL A 63 -12.31 -9.04 -10.48
CA VAL A 63 -12.92 -8.80 -9.18
C VAL A 63 -13.78 -7.56 -9.33
N THR A 64 -15.04 -7.77 -9.53
CA THR A 64 -16.00 -6.69 -9.48
C THR A 64 -16.41 -6.48 -8.05
N GLY A 65 -15.70 -5.64 -7.33
CA GLY A 65 -16.08 -5.16 -6.02
C GLY A 65 -16.73 -3.80 -6.14
N ASN A 66 -17.93 -3.65 -5.69
CA ASN A 66 -18.53 -2.34 -5.51
C ASN A 66 -18.41 -1.95 -4.04
N TYR A 67 -17.17 -1.91 -3.54
CA TYR A 67 -16.91 -1.54 -2.14
C TYR A 67 -16.97 -0.01 -1.95
N PRO A 68 -17.44 0.44 -0.79
CA PRO A 68 -17.41 1.86 -0.43
C PRO A 68 -15.97 2.37 -0.38
N GLY A 69 -15.72 3.56 -0.93
CA GLY A 69 -14.41 4.21 -0.87
C GLY A 69 -13.46 3.83 -2.00
N ARG A 70 -13.88 3.06 -3.00
CA ARG A 70 -13.04 2.86 -4.19
C ARG A 70 -12.75 4.19 -4.87
N ALA A 71 -11.53 4.37 -5.33
CA ALA A 71 -11.13 5.55 -6.06
C ALA A 71 -11.77 5.60 -7.46
N ARG A 72 -12.21 6.75 -7.87
CA ARG A 72 -12.85 7.02 -9.17
C ARG A 72 -12.01 7.94 -10.04
N THR A 73 -11.01 8.57 -9.44
CA THR A 73 -10.09 9.50 -10.10
C THR A 73 -8.66 9.24 -9.62
N ILE A 74 -7.69 9.68 -10.42
CA ILE A 74 -6.28 9.57 -10.03
C ILE A 74 -5.96 10.38 -8.77
N ASP A 75 -6.68 11.44 -8.52
CA ASP A 75 -6.47 12.27 -7.33
C ASP A 75 -6.97 11.58 -6.06
N GLU A 76 -8.06 10.83 -6.15
CA GLU A 76 -8.52 9.94 -5.07
C GLU A 76 -7.49 8.83 -4.80
N VAL A 77 -6.92 8.18 -5.84
CA VAL A 77 -5.84 7.19 -5.68
C VAL A 77 -4.65 7.78 -4.96
N ARG A 78 -4.24 9.00 -5.33
CA ARG A 78 -3.13 9.70 -4.67
C ARG A 78 -3.43 9.96 -3.20
N ALA A 79 -4.63 10.42 -2.90
CA ALA A 79 -5.05 10.69 -1.52
C ALA A 79 -5.03 9.42 -0.68
N ASP A 80 -5.53 8.30 -1.21
CA ASP A 80 -5.55 7.00 -0.53
C ASP A 80 -4.12 6.48 -0.28
N VAL A 81 -3.26 6.54 -1.29
CA VAL A 81 -1.85 6.13 -1.17
C VAL A 81 -1.11 6.97 -0.15
N LEU A 82 -1.27 8.29 -0.19
CA LEU A 82 -0.62 9.20 0.76
C LEU A 82 -1.13 8.95 2.18
N LYS A 83 -2.42 8.67 2.33
CA LYS A 83 -3.00 8.31 3.62
C LYS A 83 -2.44 6.99 4.13
N ALA A 84 -2.39 5.95 3.31
CA ALA A 84 -1.80 4.66 3.68
C ALA A 84 -0.32 4.81 4.07
N ALA A 85 0.47 5.51 3.25
CA ALA A 85 1.89 5.75 3.53
C ALA A 85 2.11 6.52 4.84
N SER A 86 1.22 7.44 5.20
CA SER A 86 1.30 8.19 6.46
C SER A 86 1.09 7.33 7.71
N LEU A 87 0.49 6.16 7.56
CA LEU A 87 0.20 5.23 8.66
C LEU A 87 1.26 4.14 8.80
N ILE A 88 2.16 4.00 7.85
CA ILE A 88 3.20 2.97 7.81
C ILE A 88 4.55 3.64 8.08
N ALA A 89 5.27 3.14 9.08
CA ALA A 89 6.60 3.65 9.39
C ALA A 89 7.63 3.22 8.34
N GLY A 90 8.68 4.04 8.14
CA GLY A 90 9.81 3.72 7.27
C GLY A 90 9.81 4.44 5.93
N LYS A 91 10.65 3.97 5.00
CA LYS A 91 10.77 4.52 3.66
C LYS A 91 9.92 3.69 2.69
N HIS A 92 9.05 4.35 1.97
CA HIS A 92 8.14 3.70 1.03
C HIS A 92 8.53 3.99 -0.41
N ARG A 93 8.32 2.99 -1.26
CA ARG A 93 8.27 3.10 -2.70
C ARG A 93 6.92 2.57 -3.17
N LEU A 94 6.45 3.04 -4.29
CA LEU A 94 5.18 2.64 -4.86
C LEU A 94 5.35 2.28 -6.31
N SER A 95 4.78 1.15 -6.71
CA SER A 95 4.55 0.80 -8.09
C SER A 95 3.04 0.71 -8.30
N LEU A 96 2.51 1.67 -9.06
CA LEU A 96 1.10 1.66 -9.44
C LEU A 96 0.83 0.59 -10.49
N HIS A 97 -0.42 0.12 -10.54
CA HIS A 97 -0.88 -0.71 -11.64
C HIS A 97 -0.82 0.11 -12.96
N GLU A 98 -0.49 -0.54 -14.08
CA GLU A 98 -0.28 0.10 -15.37
C GLU A 98 -1.49 0.89 -15.91
N ILE A 99 -2.70 0.54 -15.48
CA ILE A 99 -3.94 1.20 -15.85
C ILE A 99 -4.05 2.66 -15.39
N TYR A 100 -3.18 3.09 -14.47
CA TYR A 100 -3.11 4.46 -13.99
C TYR A 100 -2.11 5.33 -14.75
N GLY A 101 -1.51 4.80 -15.80
CA GLY A 101 -0.60 5.56 -16.66
C GLY A 101 -1.31 6.71 -17.36
N ARG A 102 -0.92 7.95 -17.05
CA ARG A 102 -1.43 9.16 -17.70
C ARG A 102 -0.30 9.83 -18.47
N LEU A 103 -0.34 9.71 -19.80
CA LEU A 103 0.61 10.38 -20.66
C LEU A 103 0.04 11.74 -21.11
N PRO A 104 0.77 12.86 -20.96
CA PRO A 104 0.31 14.16 -21.43
C PRO A 104 0.00 14.11 -22.94
N GLY A 105 -1.22 14.50 -23.32
CA GLY A 105 -1.61 14.63 -24.72
C GLY A 105 -2.15 13.35 -25.40
N GLN A 106 -2.19 12.22 -24.75
CA GLN A 106 -2.86 11.04 -25.29
C GLN A 106 -4.31 10.95 -24.78
N LYS A 107 -5.27 11.14 -25.67
CA LYS A 107 -6.60 10.59 -25.53
C LYS A 107 -6.44 9.07 -25.63
N GLY A 108 -6.87 8.34 -24.63
CA GLY A 108 -6.84 6.92 -24.39
C GLY A 108 -6.04 6.07 -25.39
N ARG A 109 -5.16 5.18 -24.93
CA ARG A 109 -4.52 4.19 -25.80
C ARG A 109 -5.60 3.35 -26.48
N PRO A 110 -5.67 3.29 -27.81
CA PRO A 110 -6.44 2.24 -28.45
C PRO A 110 -5.83 0.89 -28.02
N ARG A 111 -6.66 -0.02 -27.54
CA ARG A 111 -6.28 -1.40 -27.27
C ARG A 111 -6.02 -2.14 -28.58
#